data_31ee8053f8d1a5b4f98b4a0c36eeca12
#
_entry.id   31ee8053f8d1a5b4f98b4a0c36eeca12
#
_cell.length_a   1.000
_cell.length_b   1.000
_cell.length_c   1.000
_cell.angle_alpha   90.00
_cell.angle_beta   90.00
_cell.angle_gamma   90.00
#
_symmetry.space_group_name_H-M   'P 1'
#
loop_
_entity.id
_entity.type
_entity.pdbx_description
1 polymer ?
#
loop_
_entity_poly.entity_id
_entity_poly.type
_entity_poly.pdbx_seq_one_letter_code
_entity_poly.pdbx_strand_id
1 'polypeptide(L)'
;SVWAGEVFPVNYTLDVMRRYFHSLGSNVEWAAAPAVTDDWTKPDPGETIVRGERRVVSIQSTRASIKQPGIYSLKPAAQMINLMVGTSGFGLFTQPNVEQRQIETKPLEITVKSLPPAPPDFSGAVGTFTFVSKVVPLTAAVGEPVTWTLELAGTGNWPDITGLPQREVTGSPTA
;
A
#
# COMPACT_ATOMS: atom_id res chain seq x y z
N SER A 1 -8.04 -10.75 5.93
CA SER A 1 -7.89 -11.79 4.90
C SER A 1 -7.87 -11.16 3.51
N VAL A 2 -7.10 -11.75 2.61
CA VAL A 2 -6.91 -11.32 1.22
C VAL A 2 -7.05 -12.53 0.29
N TRP A 3 -7.16 -12.29 -1.02
CA TRP A 3 -7.16 -13.36 -2.02
C TRP A 3 -5.75 -13.66 -2.51
N ALA A 4 -5.53 -14.88 -2.97
CA ALA A 4 -4.25 -15.27 -3.57
C ALA A 4 -3.92 -14.36 -4.76
N GLY A 5 -2.75 -13.72 -4.75
CA GLY A 5 -2.32 -12.74 -5.76
C GLY A 5 -2.89 -11.33 -5.62
N GLU A 6 -3.80 -11.08 -4.68
CA GLU A 6 -4.27 -9.72 -4.39
C GLU A 6 -3.14 -8.86 -3.85
N VAL A 7 -3.02 -7.63 -4.35
CA VAL A 7 -2.11 -6.62 -3.81
C VAL A 7 -2.83 -5.82 -2.73
N PHE A 8 -2.30 -5.82 -1.53
CA PHE A 8 -2.90 -5.14 -0.38
C PHE A 8 -1.90 -4.16 0.28
N PRO A 9 -2.38 -3.05 0.84
CA PRO A 9 -1.53 -2.09 1.54
C PRO A 9 -1.11 -2.62 2.90
N VAL A 10 0.13 -2.31 3.29
CA VAL A 10 0.68 -2.56 4.62
C VAL A 10 1.25 -1.25 5.16
N ASN A 11 0.84 -0.89 6.37
CA ASN A 11 1.30 0.32 7.03
C ASN A 11 2.12 -0.04 8.28
N TYR A 12 3.29 0.54 8.38
CA TYR A 12 4.10 0.58 9.58
C TYR A 12 3.90 1.92 10.26
N THR A 13 3.50 1.92 11.52
CA THR A 13 3.31 3.13 12.30
C THR A 13 4.26 3.17 13.48
N LEU A 14 5.14 4.16 13.49
CA LEU A 14 5.94 4.54 14.64
C LEU A 14 5.16 5.58 15.44
N ASP A 15 5.01 5.38 16.74
CA ASP A 15 4.38 6.32 17.66
C ASP A 15 5.20 6.39 18.96
N VAL A 16 5.93 7.48 19.16
CA VAL A 16 6.86 7.69 20.26
C VAL A 16 6.58 9.02 20.97
N MET A 17 6.67 9.08 22.30
CA MET A 17 6.60 10.34 23.02
C MET A 17 7.70 11.29 22.56
N ARG A 18 7.34 12.54 22.22
CA ARG A 18 8.29 13.55 21.69
C ARG A 18 9.53 13.74 22.57
N ARG A 19 9.37 13.67 23.88
CA ARG A 19 10.47 13.84 24.85
C ARG A 19 11.57 12.79 24.75
N TYR A 20 11.25 11.61 24.21
CA TYR A 20 12.22 10.52 24.05
C TYR A 20 12.71 10.38 22.61
N PHE A 21 12.04 10.98 21.65
CA PHE A 21 12.42 10.84 20.24
C PHE A 21 13.52 11.84 19.87
N HIS A 22 14.64 11.35 19.37
CA HIS A 22 15.70 12.16 18.79
C HIS A 22 15.61 12.14 17.26
N SER A 23 15.74 10.98 16.65
CA SER A 23 15.68 10.79 15.20
C SER A 23 15.41 9.34 14.83
N LEU A 24 15.09 9.09 13.56
CA LEU A 24 15.11 7.74 13.00
C LEU A 24 16.56 7.31 12.81
N GLY A 25 16.87 6.04 13.12
CA GLY A 25 18.20 5.45 12.95
C GLY A 25 18.33 4.62 11.68
N SER A 26 17.22 4.11 11.14
CA SER A 26 17.18 3.39 9.87
C SER A 26 15.82 3.55 9.18
N ASN A 27 15.72 3.04 7.94
CA ASN A 27 14.44 2.73 7.32
C ASN A 27 13.82 1.49 7.99
N VAL A 28 12.53 1.26 7.72
CA VAL A 28 11.86 0.02 8.13
C VAL A 28 12.42 -1.15 7.34
N GLU A 29 12.77 -2.21 8.04
CA GLU A 29 13.17 -3.49 7.48
C GLU A 29 12.11 -4.54 7.78
N TRP A 30 11.70 -5.28 6.77
CA TRP A 30 10.69 -6.32 6.92
C TRP A 30 10.99 -7.54 6.04
N ALA A 31 11.37 -8.64 6.67
CA ALA A 31 11.55 -9.92 5.99
C ALA A 31 10.18 -10.59 5.81
N ALA A 32 9.38 -10.10 4.89
CA ALA A 32 7.97 -10.43 4.71
C ALA A 32 7.70 -11.79 4.06
N ALA A 33 8.71 -12.57 3.68
CA ALA A 33 8.51 -13.87 3.01
C ALA A 33 7.45 -14.73 3.72
N PRO A 34 6.50 -15.36 2.97
CA PRO A 34 6.46 -15.50 1.51
C PRO A 34 5.77 -14.32 0.77
N ALA A 35 5.42 -13.23 1.46
CA ALA A 35 4.91 -12.05 0.80
C ALA A 35 6.00 -11.36 -0.04
N VAL A 36 5.62 -10.91 -1.22
CA VAL A 36 6.42 -10.02 -2.06
C VAL A 36 5.95 -8.59 -1.78
N THR A 37 6.89 -7.68 -1.54
CA THR A 37 6.60 -6.29 -1.17
C THR A 37 7.26 -5.32 -2.13
N ASP A 38 6.66 -4.14 -2.27
CA ASP A 38 7.31 -2.98 -2.86
C ASP A 38 8.24 -2.30 -1.83
N ASP A 39 8.92 -1.25 -2.26
CA ASP A 39 9.68 -0.38 -1.36
C ASP A 39 8.74 0.38 -0.42
N TRP A 40 9.21 0.64 0.79
CA TRP A 40 8.51 1.49 1.73
C TRP A 40 8.52 2.96 1.29
N THR A 41 7.41 3.66 1.54
CA THR A 41 7.41 5.13 1.40
C THR A 41 8.46 5.75 2.31
N LYS A 42 9.00 6.91 1.91
CA LYS A 42 9.95 7.65 2.75
C LYS A 42 9.30 8.01 4.09
N PRO A 43 10.04 7.88 5.19
CA PRO A 43 9.54 8.28 6.50
C PRO A 43 9.34 9.80 6.56
N ASP A 44 8.21 10.22 7.12
CA ASP A 44 7.87 11.63 7.38
C ASP A 44 7.36 11.75 8.81
N PRO A 45 8.27 11.87 9.81
CA PRO A 45 7.88 11.98 11.21
C PRO A 45 7.24 13.34 11.51
N GLY A 46 5.96 13.35 11.83
CA GLY A 46 5.19 14.52 12.25
C GLY A 46 4.95 14.56 13.76
N GLU A 47 4.81 15.76 14.33
CA GLU A 47 4.40 15.93 15.72
C GLU A 47 2.88 16.05 15.84
N THR A 48 2.32 15.38 16.83
CA THR A 48 0.89 15.43 17.17
C THR A 48 0.67 15.43 18.67
N ILE A 49 -0.54 15.77 19.11
CA ILE A 49 -0.93 15.72 20.52
C ILE A 49 -1.99 14.64 20.67
N VAL A 50 -1.68 13.62 21.47
CA VAL A 50 -2.60 12.54 21.80
C VAL A 50 -2.82 12.54 23.31
N ARG A 51 -4.06 12.73 23.74
CA ARG A 51 -4.44 12.79 25.17
C ARG A 51 -3.59 13.75 26.00
N GLY A 52 -3.24 14.92 25.45
CA GLY A 52 -2.43 15.95 26.10
C GLY A 52 -0.91 15.70 26.06
N GLU A 53 -0.44 14.59 25.52
CA GLU A 53 0.98 14.30 25.34
C GLU A 53 1.45 14.60 23.92
N ARG A 54 2.60 15.27 23.78
CA ARG A 54 3.25 15.45 22.48
C ARG A 54 3.91 14.13 22.04
N ARG A 55 3.57 13.71 20.85
CA ARG A 55 4.08 12.46 20.24
C ARG A 55 4.64 12.73 18.86
N VAL A 56 5.59 11.93 18.47
CA VAL A 56 6.08 11.84 17.09
C VAL A 56 5.46 10.61 16.45
N VAL A 57 4.74 10.82 15.36
CA VAL A 57 4.11 9.76 14.59
C VAL A 57 4.70 9.76 13.19
N SER A 58 5.11 8.61 12.72
CA SER A 58 5.55 8.39 11.32
C SER A 58 4.83 7.18 10.77
N ILE A 59 4.21 7.33 9.60
CA ILE A 59 3.55 6.24 8.90
C ILE A 59 4.30 6.00 7.61
N GLN A 60 4.79 4.77 7.44
CA GLN A 60 5.38 4.30 6.19
C GLN A 60 4.49 3.21 5.61
N SER A 61 4.27 3.26 4.32
CA SER A 61 3.38 2.35 3.61
C SER A 61 4.15 1.58 2.55
N THR A 62 3.77 0.32 2.37
CA THR A 62 4.18 -0.51 1.24
C THR A 62 2.99 -1.30 0.74
N ARG A 63 3.14 -1.96 -0.40
CA ARG A 63 2.17 -2.92 -0.91
C ARG A 63 2.77 -4.30 -0.83
N ALA A 64 1.94 -5.28 -0.52
CA ALA A 64 2.34 -6.67 -0.42
C ALA A 64 1.39 -7.58 -1.19
N SER A 65 1.87 -8.73 -1.63
CA SER A 65 1.05 -9.79 -2.24
C SER A 65 1.57 -11.17 -1.85
N ILE A 66 0.66 -12.15 -1.75
CA ILE A 66 1.00 -13.57 -1.53
C ILE A 66 0.26 -14.40 -2.56
N LYS A 67 1.01 -15.18 -3.35
CA LYS A 67 0.44 -15.92 -4.49
C LYS A 67 -0.27 -17.22 -4.09
N GLN A 68 0.15 -17.84 -3.01
CA GLN A 68 -0.41 -19.14 -2.59
C GLN A 68 -1.43 -18.97 -1.46
N PRO A 69 -2.57 -19.67 -1.51
CA PRO A 69 -3.54 -19.67 -0.43
C PRO A 69 -2.97 -20.37 0.81
N GLY A 70 -3.37 -19.92 2.00
CA GLY A 70 -2.91 -20.46 3.26
C GLY A 70 -3.06 -19.47 4.42
N ILE A 71 -2.62 -19.88 5.60
CA ILE A 71 -2.51 -19.04 6.79
C ILE A 71 -1.03 -18.79 7.04
N TYR A 72 -0.64 -17.54 7.12
CA TYR A 72 0.75 -17.13 7.26
C TYR A 72 0.94 -16.26 8.50
N SER A 73 2.05 -16.51 9.21
CA SER A 73 2.56 -15.61 10.25
C SER A 73 3.82 -14.95 9.70
N LEU A 74 3.67 -13.71 9.24
CA LEU A 74 4.77 -12.92 8.70
C LEU A 74 5.63 -12.38 9.83
N LYS A 75 6.95 -12.36 9.63
CA LYS A 75 7.91 -11.89 10.64
C LYS A 75 7.64 -10.44 11.05
N PRO A 76 8.04 -10.02 12.24
CA PRO A 76 8.03 -8.62 12.65
C PRO A 76 8.80 -7.72 11.67
N ALA A 77 8.30 -6.53 11.46
CA ALA A 77 9.09 -5.45 10.87
C ALA A 77 9.91 -4.78 11.97
N ALA A 78 11.13 -4.37 11.65
CA ALA A 78 12.06 -3.75 12.58
C ALA A 78 12.51 -2.38 12.08
N GLN A 79 12.84 -1.49 13.01
CA GLN A 79 13.44 -0.18 12.70
C GLN A 79 14.37 0.25 13.84
N MET A 80 15.51 0.82 13.50
CA MET A 80 16.38 1.49 14.46
C MET A 80 15.88 2.91 14.72
N ILE A 81 15.78 3.29 15.99
CA ILE A 81 15.44 4.65 16.42
C ILE A 81 16.48 5.16 17.41
N ASN A 82 16.72 6.44 17.37
CA ASN A 82 17.59 7.15 18.31
C ASN A 82 16.71 7.82 19.38
N LEU A 83 16.89 7.41 20.63
CA LEU A 83 16.12 7.89 21.77
C LEU A 83 16.97 8.79 22.68
N MET A 84 16.38 9.86 23.15
CA MET A 84 16.94 10.66 24.23
C MET A 84 16.73 9.94 25.55
N VAL A 85 17.83 9.51 26.19
CA VAL A 85 17.79 8.78 27.47
C VAL A 85 18.21 9.66 28.65
N GLY A 86 18.61 10.88 28.40
CA GLY A 86 19.01 11.85 29.41
C GLY A 86 19.78 13.01 28.81
N THR A 87 20.41 13.79 29.68
CA THR A 87 21.31 14.88 29.29
C THR A 87 22.60 14.79 30.08
N SER A 88 23.73 15.15 29.46
CA SER A 88 25.03 15.30 30.12
C SER A 88 25.57 16.72 29.91
N GLY A 89 26.43 17.18 30.82
CA GLY A 89 26.98 18.54 30.78
C GLY A 89 26.42 19.42 31.88
N PHE A 90 26.90 20.66 31.92
CA PHE A 90 26.53 21.65 32.96
C PHE A 90 26.21 22.99 32.29
N GLY A 91 25.12 23.62 32.73
CA GLY A 91 24.72 24.95 32.26
C GLY A 91 24.45 25.00 30.73
N LEU A 92 25.12 25.91 30.04
CA LEU A 92 25.00 26.14 28.61
C LEU A 92 25.59 25.01 27.74
N PHE A 93 26.35 24.09 28.32
CA PHE A 93 26.99 22.96 27.62
C PHE A 93 26.25 21.63 27.84
N THR A 94 24.97 21.69 28.09
CA THR A 94 24.14 20.49 28.22
C THR A 94 23.87 19.87 26.85
N GLN A 95 24.19 18.59 26.70
CA GLN A 95 23.97 17.82 25.48
C GLN A 95 23.04 16.63 25.76
N PRO A 96 22.17 16.25 24.81
CA PRO A 96 21.33 15.08 24.97
C PRO A 96 22.19 13.81 24.88
N ASN A 97 21.96 12.88 25.79
CA ASN A 97 22.46 11.50 25.68
C ASN A 97 21.49 10.72 24.78
N VAL A 98 22.00 10.24 23.65
CA VAL A 98 21.22 9.52 22.65
C VAL A 98 21.63 8.06 22.64
N GLU A 99 20.66 7.18 22.71
CA GLU A 99 20.84 5.72 22.62
C GLU A 99 20.07 5.20 21.41
N GLN A 100 20.74 4.38 20.59
CA GLN A 100 20.09 3.72 19.48
C GLN A 100 19.43 2.43 19.95
N ARG A 101 18.15 2.25 19.58
CA ARG A 101 17.35 1.08 19.93
C ARG A 101 16.66 0.51 18.71
N GLN A 102 16.69 -0.80 18.57
CA GLN A 102 15.85 -1.53 17.63
C GLN A 102 14.47 -1.71 18.25
N ILE A 103 13.45 -1.35 17.50
CA ILE A 103 12.05 -1.62 17.83
C ILE A 103 11.47 -2.56 16.79
N GLU A 104 10.55 -3.41 17.23
CA GLU A 104 9.93 -4.42 16.38
C GLU A 104 8.41 -4.38 16.54
N THR A 105 7.71 -4.69 15.45
CA THR A 105 6.27 -4.92 15.51
C THR A 105 5.97 -6.31 16.06
N LYS A 106 4.68 -6.58 16.27
CA LYS A 106 4.22 -7.96 16.44
C LYS A 106 4.22 -8.66 15.07
N PRO A 107 4.34 -10.00 15.03
CA PRO A 107 4.13 -10.76 13.81
C PRO A 107 2.75 -10.43 13.21
N LEU A 108 2.65 -10.41 11.89
CA LEU A 108 1.41 -10.16 11.18
C LEU A 108 0.81 -11.51 10.74
N GLU A 109 -0.36 -11.84 11.28
CA GLU A 109 -1.12 -13.00 10.81
C GLU A 109 -2.04 -12.62 9.67
N ILE A 110 -1.95 -13.36 8.57
CA ILE A 110 -2.76 -13.12 7.38
C ILE A 110 -3.30 -14.44 6.81
N THR A 111 -4.59 -14.43 6.49
CA THR A 111 -5.25 -15.53 5.77
C THR A 111 -5.37 -15.17 4.30
N VAL A 112 -4.78 -15.99 3.44
CA VAL A 112 -4.85 -15.89 1.99
C VAL A 112 -5.83 -16.92 1.47
N LYS A 113 -6.92 -16.45 0.89
CA LYS A 113 -8.01 -17.29 0.34
C LYS A 113 -7.65 -17.77 -1.06
N SER A 114 -8.06 -19.01 -1.41
CA SER A 114 -7.99 -19.50 -2.78
C SER A 114 -8.95 -18.72 -3.67
N LEU A 115 -8.50 -18.40 -4.89
CA LEU A 115 -9.40 -17.86 -5.90
C LEU A 115 -10.47 -18.87 -6.29
N PRO A 116 -11.70 -18.44 -6.62
CA PRO A 116 -12.67 -19.30 -7.27
C PRO A 116 -12.14 -19.79 -8.64
N PRO A 117 -12.77 -20.81 -9.24
CA PRO A 117 -12.40 -21.24 -10.58
C PRO A 117 -12.36 -20.07 -11.55
N ALA A 118 -11.24 -19.92 -12.26
CA ALA A 118 -11.05 -18.81 -13.19
C ALA A 118 -11.97 -18.93 -14.41
N PRO A 119 -12.65 -17.86 -14.87
CA PRO A 119 -13.34 -17.86 -16.13
C PRO A 119 -12.33 -17.97 -17.30
N PRO A 120 -12.77 -18.39 -18.52
CA PRO A 120 -11.87 -18.58 -19.65
C PRO A 120 -11.00 -17.36 -20.01
N ASP A 121 -11.54 -16.14 -19.82
CA ASP A 121 -10.87 -14.87 -20.18
C ASP A 121 -10.27 -14.16 -18.96
N PHE A 122 -9.93 -14.89 -17.90
CA PHE A 122 -9.35 -14.29 -16.70
C PHE A 122 -7.96 -13.69 -16.97
N SER A 123 -7.83 -12.39 -16.83
CA SER A 123 -6.61 -11.62 -17.10
C SER A 123 -5.68 -11.48 -15.88
N GLY A 124 -5.96 -12.16 -14.77
CA GLY A 124 -5.12 -12.09 -13.56
C GLY A 124 -5.46 -10.94 -12.61
N ALA A 125 -6.48 -10.13 -12.89
CA ALA A 125 -6.90 -9.06 -12.01
C ALA A 125 -7.57 -9.61 -10.74
N VAL A 126 -7.03 -9.27 -9.57
CA VAL A 126 -7.55 -9.69 -8.28
C VAL A 126 -7.67 -8.47 -7.37
N GLY A 127 -8.90 -8.11 -7.01
CA GLY A 127 -9.14 -6.91 -6.21
C GLY A 127 -10.59 -6.44 -6.30
N THR A 128 -10.80 -5.21 -5.88
CA THR A 128 -12.11 -4.54 -5.98
C THR A 128 -12.00 -3.44 -7.04
N PHE A 129 -12.74 -3.59 -8.14
CA PHE A 129 -12.70 -2.67 -9.26
C PHE A 129 -14.09 -2.14 -9.59
N THR A 130 -14.14 -0.89 -10.05
CA THR A 130 -15.31 -0.28 -10.66
C THR A 130 -15.02 0.02 -12.13
N PHE A 131 -15.97 -0.26 -12.99
CA PHE A 131 -15.85 -0.06 -14.42
C PHE A 131 -16.96 0.87 -14.89
N VAL A 132 -16.57 1.95 -15.59
CA VAL A 132 -17.50 2.92 -16.20
C VAL A 132 -17.24 2.94 -17.69
N SER A 133 -18.32 2.87 -18.47
CA SER A 133 -18.30 2.93 -19.93
C SER A 133 -19.20 4.06 -20.40
N LYS A 134 -18.67 4.99 -21.19
CA LYS A 134 -19.39 6.15 -21.71
C LYS A 134 -19.11 6.32 -23.20
N VAL A 135 -20.18 6.53 -23.96
CA VAL A 135 -20.12 6.81 -25.40
C VAL A 135 -20.67 8.20 -25.67
N VAL A 136 -19.97 9.01 -26.46
CA VAL A 136 -20.38 10.38 -26.82
C VAL A 136 -19.98 10.66 -28.26
N PRO A 137 -20.90 11.14 -29.10
CA PRO A 137 -22.35 11.28 -28.88
C PRO A 137 -23.06 9.92 -28.87
N LEU A 138 -24.28 9.84 -28.32
CA LEU A 138 -25.10 8.62 -28.32
C LEU A 138 -25.73 8.34 -29.70
N THR A 139 -25.87 9.37 -30.52
CA THR A 139 -26.34 9.29 -31.93
C THR A 139 -25.36 10.04 -32.79
N ALA A 140 -24.93 9.42 -33.88
CA ALA A 140 -24.01 10.00 -34.85
C ALA A 140 -24.43 9.62 -36.26
N ALA A 141 -24.21 10.50 -37.22
CA ALA A 141 -24.40 10.18 -38.64
C ALA A 141 -23.28 9.24 -39.14
N VAL A 142 -23.55 8.56 -40.23
CA VAL A 142 -22.52 7.67 -40.82
C VAL A 142 -21.29 8.51 -41.22
N GLY A 143 -20.14 8.12 -40.70
CA GLY A 143 -18.86 8.81 -40.91
C GLY A 143 -18.50 9.84 -39.82
N GLU A 144 -19.38 10.14 -38.88
CA GLU A 144 -19.06 10.99 -37.74
C GLU A 144 -18.28 10.21 -36.66
N PRO A 145 -17.26 10.82 -36.05
CA PRO A 145 -16.49 10.16 -34.99
C PRO A 145 -17.29 10.05 -33.69
N VAL A 146 -17.18 8.88 -33.06
CA VAL A 146 -17.76 8.58 -31.76
C VAL A 146 -16.64 8.29 -30.77
N THR A 147 -16.66 8.92 -29.61
CA THR A 147 -15.70 8.66 -28.55
C THR A 147 -16.27 7.67 -27.56
N TRP A 148 -15.60 6.54 -27.39
CA TRP A 148 -15.91 5.57 -26.36
C TRP A 148 -14.86 5.65 -25.25
N THR A 149 -15.28 6.06 -24.06
CA THR A 149 -14.43 6.18 -22.87
C THR A 149 -14.69 4.99 -21.96
N LEU A 150 -13.63 4.28 -21.60
CA LEU A 150 -13.63 3.21 -20.60
C LEU A 150 -12.78 3.67 -19.42
N GLU A 151 -13.36 3.67 -18.23
CA GLU A 151 -12.68 4.03 -17.00
C GLU A 151 -12.72 2.84 -16.05
N LEU A 152 -11.55 2.38 -15.64
CA LEU A 152 -11.37 1.33 -14.64
C LEU A 152 -10.67 1.93 -13.42
N ALA A 153 -11.33 1.90 -12.26
CA ALA A 153 -10.80 2.37 -11.00
C ALA A 153 -10.90 1.27 -9.95
N GLY A 154 -9.98 1.25 -8.97
CA GLY A 154 -10.04 0.24 -7.92
C GLY A 154 -8.71 0.01 -7.21
N THR A 155 -8.71 -1.02 -6.37
CA THR A 155 -7.55 -1.47 -5.60
C THR A 155 -7.33 -2.96 -5.80
N GLY A 156 -6.06 -3.37 -5.83
CA GLY A 156 -5.69 -4.78 -6.01
C GLY A 156 -4.59 -4.96 -7.05
N ASN A 157 -4.52 -6.15 -7.61
CA ASN A 157 -3.60 -6.48 -8.69
C ASN A 157 -4.23 -6.12 -10.03
N TRP A 158 -3.66 -5.13 -10.71
CA TRP A 158 -4.12 -4.74 -12.04
C TRP A 158 -3.75 -5.80 -13.08
N PRO A 159 -4.65 -6.08 -14.04
CA PRO A 159 -4.28 -6.94 -15.16
C PRO A 159 -3.18 -6.28 -16.00
N ASP A 160 -2.36 -7.09 -16.62
CA ASP A 160 -1.37 -6.62 -17.60
C ASP A 160 -2.09 -6.26 -18.89
N ILE A 161 -2.57 -5.00 -18.97
CA ILE A 161 -3.33 -4.50 -20.12
C ILE A 161 -2.32 -3.98 -21.15
N THR A 162 -2.00 -4.80 -22.12
CA THR A 162 -1.11 -4.44 -23.24
C THR A 162 -1.81 -3.62 -24.33
N GLY A 163 -3.12 -3.52 -24.28
CA GLY A 163 -3.95 -2.74 -25.21
C GLY A 163 -5.45 -2.98 -25.00
N LEU A 164 -6.27 -2.12 -25.59
CA LEU A 164 -7.71 -2.35 -25.62
C LEU A 164 -8.00 -3.51 -26.60
N PRO A 165 -8.87 -4.48 -26.23
CA PRO A 165 -9.29 -5.51 -27.16
C PRO A 165 -9.97 -4.88 -28.38
N GLN A 166 -9.55 -5.31 -29.55
CA GLN A 166 -10.25 -4.91 -30.79
C GLN A 166 -11.69 -5.40 -30.72
N ARG A 167 -12.63 -4.48 -30.86
CA ARG A 167 -14.04 -4.79 -30.92
C ARG A 167 -14.60 -4.41 -32.29
N GLU A 168 -15.26 -5.36 -32.92
CA GLU A 168 -16.09 -5.08 -34.08
C GLU A 168 -17.41 -4.48 -33.59
N VAL A 169 -17.74 -3.30 -34.08
CA VAL A 169 -19.05 -2.69 -33.87
C VAL A 169 -19.97 -3.21 -34.98
N THR A 170 -20.74 -4.24 -34.68
CA THR A 170 -21.79 -4.71 -35.58
C THR A 170 -23.01 -3.81 -35.37
N GLY A 171 -23.17 -2.81 -36.23
CA GLY A 171 -24.39 -2.04 -36.35
C GLY A 171 -25.31 -2.65 -37.41
N SER A 172 -26.56 -2.92 -37.07
CA SER A 172 -27.57 -3.10 -38.14
C SER A 172 -27.89 -1.75 -38.71
N PRO A 173 -27.70 -1.50 -40.01
CA PRO A 173 -28.19 -0.27 -40.61
C PRO A 173 -29.74 -0.30 -40.52
N THR A 174 -30.31 0.61 -39.73
CA THR A 174 -31.73 0.90 -39.78
C THR A 174 -31.99 1.60 -41.09
N ALA A 175 -32.77 0.99 -41.96
CA ALA A 175 -33.29 1.54 -43.23
C ALA A 175 -34.24 2.71 -42.95
#